data_ee513673eb174763adcea2d678b7545b
#
_entry.id   ee513673eb174763adcea2d678b7545b
#
_cell.length_a   1.000
_cell.length_b   1.000
_cell.length_c   1.000
_cell.angle_alpha   90.00
_cell.angle_beta   90.00
_cell.angle_gamma   90.00
#
_symmetry.space_group_name_H-M   'P 1'
#
loop_
_entity.id
_entity.type
_entity.pdbx_description
1 polymer ?
#
loop_
_entity_poly.entity_id
_entity_poly.type
_entity_poly.pdbx_seq_one_letter_code
_entity_poly.pdbx_strand_id
1 'polypeptide(L)'
;SLTYQRSRLVRSWTHLERQRGGAGFMGGPGETQIETDRRLIDKKIIRLKQELKRVTQTRELHRKTRRKVPFPVISIVGYTNAGKSSLFRNLSGKEVLVENRLFSTLESTIGRLEASPRVLLADTIGFIDGLPNAALDAFRATLAEAIECDLLLLLVDVGDPIKEIDRKLQTSLRELSERVLDSNHSSVMERIQLVLTKADSTSQASIDSAIEMVATHGFINPIVISSHTGIGIEELRATMLHALFGPQRTVMLHPGEHDEPAIESLLSRLFDSVYVHDHRREGDFIEVRISASDETLAILQSTYGERIELK
;
A
#
# COMPACT_ATOMS: atom_id res chain seq x y z
N SER A 1 -9.71 -26.10 -2.00
CA SER A 1 -8.26 -26.25 -1.83
C SER A 1 -7.84 -27.68 -2.15
N LEU A 2 -6.71 -27.87 -2.84
CA LEU A 2 -6.19 -29.19 -3.25
C LEU A 2 -5.91 -30.10 -2.05
N THR A 3 -5.51 -29.51 -0.92
CA THR A 3 -5.29 -30.22 0.35
C THR A 3 -6.60 -30.82 0.90
N TYR A 4 -7.71 -30.12 0.75
CA TYR A 4 -9.04 -30.62 1.10
C TYR A 4 -9.49 -31.74 0.16
N GLN A 5 -9.26 -31.61 -1.16
CA GLN A 5 -9.54 -32.66 -2.14
C GLN A 5 -8.75 -33.93 -1.83
N ARG A 6 -7.47 -33.80 -1.47
CA ARG A 6 -6.62 -34.92 -1.01
C ARG A 6 -7.18 -35.60 0.24
N SER A 7 -7.58 -34.81 1.25
CA SER A 7 -8.14 -35.38 2.49
C SER A 7 -9.50 -36.04 2.27
N ARG A 8 -10.29 -35.54 1.32
CA ARG A 8 -11.60 -36.16 0.94
C ARG A 8 -11.42 -37.47 0.21
N LEU A 9 -10.45 -37.60 -0.67
CA LEU A 9 -10.10 -38.87 -1.32
C LEU A 9 -9.67 -39.92 -0.29
N VAL A 10 -8.87 -39.55 0.72
CA VAL A 10 -8.47 -40.46 1.80
C VAL A 10 -9.68 -40.91 2.65
N ARG A 11 -10.62 -40.02 2.97
CA ARG A 11 -11.81 -40.32 3.78
C ARG A 11 -12.82 -41.19 3.02
N SER A 12 -13.01 -40.98 1.74
CA SER A 12 -13.92 -41.81 0.93
C SER A 12 -13.41 -43.25 0.83
N TRP A 13 -12.07 -43.42 0.86
CA TRP A 13 -11.46 -44.73 0.79
C TRP A 13 -11.63 -45.54 2.08
N THR A 14 -11.38 -44.95 3.24
CA THR A 14 -11.63 -45.60 4.55
C THR A 14 -13.08 -46.00 4.75
N HIS A 15 -14.03 -45.33 4.09
CA HIS A 15 -15.44 -45.71 4.12
C HIS A 15 -15.73 -46.92 3.20
N LEU A 16 -15.07 -47.03 2.05
CA LEU A 16 -15.20 -48.14 1.10
C LEU A 16 -14.54 -49.42 1.60
N GLU A 17 -13.41 -49.35 2.30
CA GLU A 17 -12.76 -50.48 2.97
C GLU A 17 -13.65 -51.10 4.05
N ARG A 18 -14.37 -50.29 4.84
CA ARG A 18 -15.28 -50.75 5.89
C ARG A 18 -16.55 -51.42 5.35
N GLN A 19 -16.96 -51.12 4.13
CA GLN A 19 -18.11 -51.75 3.46
C GLN A 19 -17.78 -53.10 2.79
N ARG A 20 -16.48 -53.37 2.56
CA ARG A 20 -16.02 -54.66 1.99
C ARG A 20 -15.41 -55.55 3.09
N GLY A 21 -16.19 -55.86 4.10
CA GLY A 21 -15.85 -56.89 5.08
C GLY A 21 -15.84 -58.26 4.43
N GLY A 22 -14.68 -58.92 4.32
CA GLY A 22 -14.56 -60.32 3.98
C GLY A 22 -13.47 -60.60 2.94
N ALA A 23 -12.42 -61.27 3.41
CA ALA A 23 -11.44 -62.14 2.75
C ALA A 23 -11.25 -62.01 1.23
N GLY A 24 -10.03 -61.68 0.82
CA GLY A 24 -9.60 -61.87 -0.57
C GLY A 24 -8.68 -60.81 -1.09
N PHE A 25 -7.42 -61.12 -1.05
CA PHE A 25 -6.28 -60.46 -1.69
C PHE A 25 -6.52 -60.30 -3.20
N MET A 26 -6.82 -59.09 -3.65
CA MET A 26 -6.54 -58.60 -5.01
C MET A 26 -6.80 -57.11 -5.06
N GLY A 27 -5.73 -56.30 -5.20
CA GLY A 27 -5.79 -54.87 -5.52
C GLY A 27 -6.56 -54.70 -6.84
N GLY A 28 -7.80 -54.22 -6.76
CA GLY A 28 -8.63 -53.97 -7.94
C GLY A 28 -8.21 -52.69 -8.68
N PRO A 29 -8.62 -52.49 -9.96
CA PRO A 29 -8.28 -51.33 -10.77
C PRO A 29 -8.66 -49.96 -10.16
N GLY A 30 -9.56 -49.94 -9.16
CA GLY A 30 -9.92 -48.72 -8.43
C GLY A 30 -8.87 -48.24 -7.43
N GLU A 31 -8.02 -49.13 -6.90
CA GLU A 31 -6.95 -48.79 -5.96
C GLU A 31 -5.80 -48.08 -6.65
N THR A 32 -5.43 -48.54 -7.84
CA THR A 32 -4.43 -47.90 -8.71
C THR A 32 -4.89 -46.53 -9.21
N GLN A 33 -6.18 -46.36 -9.46
CA GLN A 33 -6.72 -45.08 -9.95
C GLN A 33 -6.69 -44.01 -8.85
N ILE A 34 -7.09 -44.33 -7.62
CA ILE A 34 -7.04 -43.41 -6.46
C ILE A 34 -5.59 -43.06 -6.09
N GLU A 35 -4.68 -44.04 -6.16
CA GLU A 35 -3.26 -43.77 -5.90
C GLU A 35 -2.65 -42.90 -7.00
N THR A 36 -3.07 -43.06 -8.24
CA THR A 36 -2.67 -42.20 -9.36
C THR A 36 -3.22 -40.79 -9.17
N ASP A 37 -4.50 -40.62 -8.79
CA ASP A 37 -5.11 -39.31 -8.53
C ASP A 37 -4.43 -38.60 -7.35
N ARG A 38 -4.11 -39.33 -6.29
CA ARG A 38 -3.34 -38.82 -5.16
C ARG A 38 -1.98 -38.34 -5.59
N ARG A 39 -1.24 -39.09 -6.37
CA ARG A 39 0.06 -38.71 -6.92
C ARG A 39 -0.02 -37.48 -7.83
N LEU A 40 -1.10 -37.35 -8.61
CA LEU A 40 -1.35 -36.17 -9.44
C LEU A 40 -1.61 -34.92 -8.60
N ILE A 41 -2.41 -35.07 -7.54
CA ILE A 41 -2.68 -33.96 -6.60
C ILE A 41 -1.39 -33.57 -5.86
N ASP A 42 -0.62 -34.52 -5.38
CA ASP A 42 0.65 -34.25 -4.68
C ASP A 42 1.67 -33.55 -5.63
N LYS A 43 1.78 -34.01 -6.90
CA LYS A 43 2.59 -33.31 -7.91
C LYS A 43 2.11 -31.89 -8.15
N LYS A 44 0.80 -31.66 -8.22
CA LYS A 44 0.21 -30.34 -8.41
C LYS A 44 0.46 -29.42 -7.20
N ILE A 45 0.39 -29.97 -5.98
CA ILE A 45 0.75 -29.23 -4.75
C ILE A 45 2.22 -28.85 -4.75
N ILE A 46 3.11 -29.77 -5.10
CA ILE A 46 4.57 -29.50 -5.17
C ILE A 46 4.87 -28.42 -6.20
N ARG A 47 4.27 -28.53 -7.41
CA ARG A 47 4.43 -27.54 -8.46
C ARG A 47 3.96 -26.14 -8.01
N LEU A 48 2.79 -26.04 -7.41
CA LEU A 48 2.25 -24.77 -6.90
C LEU A 48 3.13 -24.18 -5.78
N LYS A 49 3.67 -25.03 -4.89
CA LYS A 49 4.63 -24.58 -3.88
C LYS A 49 5.92 -24.04 -4.49
N GLN A 50 6.41 -24.67 -5.56
CA GLN A 50 7.58 -24.18 -6.29
C GLN A 50 7.29 -22.87 -7.02
N GLU A 51 6.14 -22.73 -7.64
CA GLU A 51 5.68 -21.49 -8.28
C GLU A 51 5.55 -20.36 -7.25
N LEU A 52 4.93 -20.62 -6.09
CA LEU A 52 4.87 -19.67 -4.97
C LEU A 52 6.26 -19.25 -4.48
N LYS A 53 7.18 -20.19 -4.33
CA LYS A 53 8.55 -19.88 -3.93
C LYS A 53 9.27 -18.99 -4.96
N ARG A 54 9.07 -19.23 -6.25
CA ARG A 54 9.61 -18.38 -7.33
C ARG A 54 9.01 -16.98 -7.26
N VAL A 55 7.69 -16.86 -7.09
CA VAL A 55 7.03 -15.57 -6.94
C VAL A 55 7.58 -14.81 -5.74
N THR A 56 7.76 -15.48 -4.59
CA THR A 56 8.35 -14.87 -3.38
C THR A 56 9.79 -14.40 -3.66
N GLN A 57 10.61 -15.19 -4.30
CA GLN A 57 11.99 -14.80 -4.67
C GLN A 57 12.01 -13.62 -5.66
N THR A 58 11.13 -13.62 -6.66
CA THR A 58 11.00 -12.50 -7.60
C THR A 58 10.55 -11.23 -6.87
N ARG A 59 9.60 -11.34 -5.92
CA ARG A 59 9.17 -10.23 -5.06
C ARG A 59 10.32 -9.70 -4.20
N GLU A 60 11.14 -10.57 -3.61
CA GLU A 60 12.33 -10.15 -2.85
C GLU A 60 13.36 -9.43 -3.72
N LEU A 61 13.55 -9.85 -4.97
CA LEU A 61 14.41 -9.15 -5.93
C LEU A 61 13.83 -7.77 -6.29
N HIS A 62 12.53 -7.68 -6.56
CA HIS A 62 11.86 -6.41 -6.78
C HIS A 62 11.92 -5.50 -5.55
N ARG A 63 11.81 -6.06 -4.34
CA ARG A 63 11.98 -5.36 -3.07
C ARG A 63 13.39 -4.75 -2.92
N LYS A 64 14.45 -5.54 -3.18
CA LYS A 64 15.83 -5.04 -3.19
C LYS A 64 16.06 -3.96 -4.24
N THR A 65 15.39 -4.06 -5.37
CA THR A 65 15.46 -3.05 -6.45
C THR A 65 14.69 -1.79 -6.07
N ARG A 66 13.52 -1.90 -5.41
CA ARG A 66 12.75 -0.74 -4.90
C ARG A 66 13.53 0.06 -3.85
N ARG A 67 14.24 -0.58 -2.92
CA ARG A 67 15.13 0.11 -1.97
C ARG A 67 16.26 0.92 -2.63
N LYS A 68 16.55 0.64 -3.91
CA LYS A 68 17.52 1.40 -4.72
C LYS A 68 16.86 2.50 -5.55
N VAL A 69 15.53 2.55 -5.58
CA VAL A 69 14.81 3.60 -6.32
C VAL A 69 14.69 4.82 -5.41
N PRO A 70 15.22 5.97 -5.81
CA PRO A 70 15.27 7.17 -4.98
C PRO A 70 13.91 7.90 -4.87
N PHE A 71 12.79 7.19 -5.07
CA PHE A 71 11.47 7.79 -5.08
C PHE A 71 10.65 7.33 -3.88
N PRO A 72 10.00 8.24 -3.14
CA PRO A 72 9.09 7.89 -2.06
C PRO A 72 7.94 7.00 -2.53
N VAL A 73 7.52 6.09 -1.67
CA VAL A 73 6.44 5.14 -1.91
C VAL A 73 5.31 5.39 -0.92
N ILE A 74 4.11 5.58 -1.45
CA ILE A 74 2.86 5.63 -0.67
C ILE A 74 2.12 4.31 -0.88
N SER A 75 1.76 3.61 0.19
CA SER A 75 0.93 2.42 0.11
C SER A 75 -0.49 2.70 0.58
N ILE A 76 -1.47 2.16 -0.14
CA ILE A 76 -2.89 2.26 0.21
C ILE A 76 -3.33 0.94 0.80
N VAL A 77 -3.77 0.93 2.06
CA VAL A 77 -4.30 -0.24 2.77
C VAL A 77 -5.69 0.06 3.34
N GLY A 78 -6.42 -0.98 3.72
CA GLY A 78 -7.76 -0.86 4.29
C GLY A 78 -8.58 -2.09 3.96
N TYR A 79 -9.77 -2.20 4.53
CA TYR A 79 -10.66 -3.32 4.28
C TYR A 79 -11.07 -3.43 2.81
N THR A 80 -11.51 -4.62 2.41
CA THR A 80 -12.16 -4.80 1.10
C THR A 80 -13.34 -3.82 0.98
N ASN A 81 -13.50 -3.23 -0.21
CA ASN A 81 -14.51 -2.21 -0.50
C ASN A 81 -14.34 -0.85 0.25
N ALA A 82 -13.22 -0.58 0.90
CA ALA A 82 -12.93 0.72 1.51
C ALA A 82 -12.54 1.82 0.49
N GLY A 83 -12.65 1.57 -0.81
CA GLY A 83 -12.38 2.58 -1.85
C GLY A 83 -10.92 2.70 -2.29
N LYS A 84 -10.03 1.73 -1.96
CA LYS A 84 -8.60 1.76 -2.29
C LYS A 84 -8.32 1.97 -3.78
N SER A 85 -8.85 1.10 -4.63
CA SER A 85 -8.63 1.18 -6.08
C SER A 85 -9.29 2.42 -6.71
N SER A 86 -10.38 2.94 -6.12
CA SER A 86 -10.98 4.20 -6.54
C SER A 86 -10.07 5.39 -6.23
N LEU A 87 -9.51 5.43 -5.02
CA LEU A 87 -8.55 6.46 -4.63
C LEU A 87 -7.27 6.36 -5.46
N PHE A 88 -6.75 5.15 -5.66
CA PHE A 88 -5.57 4.92 -6.50
C PHE A 88 -5.77 5.49 -7.91
N ARG A 89 -6.93 5.24 -8.53
CA ARG A 89 -7.26 5.78 -9.87
C ARG A 89 -7.28 7.30 -9.86
N ASN A 90 -7.92 7.93 -8.86
CA ASN A 90 -7.98 9.38 -8.77
C ASN A 90 -6.60 10.02 -8.61
N LEU A 91 -5.72 9.40 -7.82
CA LEU A 91 -4.40 9.93 -7.54
C LEU A 91 -3.40 9.66 -8.67
N SER A 92 -3.48 8.51 -9.34
CA SER A 92 -2.49 8.09 -10.34
C SER A 92 -2.88 8.40 -11.78
N GLY A 93 -4.12 8.83 -12.05
CA GLY A 93 -4.65 9.01 -13.40
C GLY A 93 -4.74 7.72 -14.23
N LYS A 94 -4.40 6.55 -13.66
CA LYS A 94 -4.46 5.26 -14.36
C LYS A 94 -5.83 4.62 -14.25
N GLU A 95 -6.34 4.12 -15.38
CA GLU A 95 -7.51 3.25 -15.35
C GLU A 95 -7.16 1.91 -14.68
N VAL A 96 -7.78 1.65 -13.55
CA VAL A 96 -7.75 0.35 -12.85
C VAL A 96 -9.17 -0.19 -12.85
N LEU A 97 -9.33 -1.47 -13.11
CA LEU A 97 -10.62 -2.16 -12.99
C LEU A 97 -11.10 -2.06 -11.53
N VAL A 98 -12.05 -1.15 -11.30
CA VAL A 98 -12.73 -1.01 -10.00
C VAL A 98 -13.98 -1.86 -10.07
N GLU A 99 -13.95 -3.03 -9.46
CA GLU A 99 -15.11 -3.90 -9.30
C GLU A 99 -15.55 -3.92 -7.83
N ASN A 100 -16.86 -3.85 -7.60
CA ASN A 100 -17.47 -4.06 -6.27
C ASN A 100 -17.43 -5.54 -5.85
N ARG A 101 -16.28 -6.20 -6.02
CA ARG A 101 -16.06 -7.60 -5.67
C ARG A 101 -14.96 -7.70 -4.63
N LEU A 102 -15.09 -8.71 -3.77
CA LEU A 102 -14.02 -9.10 -2.86
C LEU A 102 -12.80 -9.50 -3.69
N PHE A 103 -11.61 -8.97 -3.36
CA PHE A 103 -10.35 -9.22 -4.09
C PHE A 103 -10.31 -8.69 -5.53
N SER A 104 -10.84 -7.49 -5.79
CA SER A 104 -10.68 -6.82 -7.09
C SER A 104 -9.20 -6.59 -7.44
N THR A 105 -8.34 -6.44 -6.43
CA THR A 105 -6.89 -6.34 -6.58
C THR A 105 -6.22 -7.56 -5.94
N LEU A 106 -5.74 -8.49 -6.75
CA LEU A 106 -4.99 -9.69 -6.30
C LEU A 106 -3.47 -9.48 -6.29
N GLU A 107 -2.99 -8.55 -7.11
CA GLU A 107 -1.58 -8.16 -7.19
C GLU A 107 -1.47 -6.67 -6.87
N SER A 108 -0.40 -6.27 -6.18
CA SER A 108 -0.16 -4.85 -5.90
C SER A 108 0.06 -4.10 -7.22
N THR A 109 -0.80 -3.13 -7.49
CA THR A 109 -0.68 -2.28 -8.68
C THR A 109 0.14 -1.04 -8.32
N ILE A 110 1.18 -0.76 -9.10
CA ILE A 110 2.01 0.43 -8.89
C ILE A 110 1.61 1.50 -9.91
N GLY A 111 1.27 2.66 -9.39
CA GLY A 111 1.04 3.90 -10.13
C GLY A 111 2.10 4.94 -9.83
N ARG A 112 2.06 6.04 -10.56
CA ARG A 112 2.82 7.24 -10.28
C ARG A 112 1.84 8.34 -9.91
N LEU A 113 2.07 9.03 -8.81
CA LEU A 113 1.38 10.27 -8.54
C LEU A 113 1.82 11.29 -9.60
N GLU A 114 0.88 12.05 -10.18
CA GLU A 114 1.20 13.00 -11.27
C GLU A 114 2.13 14.15 -10.85
N ALA A 115 2.43 14.23 -9.58
CA ALA A 115 3.30 15.28 -9.04
C ALA A 115 4.79 15.03 -9.38
N SER A 116 5.53 16.10 -9.61
CA SER A 116 7.00 16.14 -9.61
C SER A 116 7.46 16.62 -8.23
N PRO A 117 8.38 15.93 -7.55
CA PRO A 117 9.16 14.74 -7.91
C PRO A 117 8.33 13.46 -8.00
N ARG A 118 8.93 12.42 -8.57
CA ARG A 118 8.23 11.14 -8.75
C ARG A 118 7.92 10.48 -7.41
N VAL A 119 6.64 10.33 -7.10
CA VAL A 119 6.13 9.55 -5.96
C VAL A 119 5.45 8.31 -6.50
N LEU A 120 5.79 7.15 -5.97
CA LEU A 120 5.14 5.89 -6.31
C LEU A 120 3.94 5.65 -5.41
N LEU A 121 2.84 5.23 -6.01
CA LEU A 121 1.62 4.85 -5.32
C LEU A 121 1.38 3.36 -5.52
N ALA A 122 1.18 2.61 -4.43
CA ALA A 122 0.91 1.18 -4.46
C ALA A 122 -0.52 0.89 -3.96
N ASP A 123 -1.38 0.34 -4.82
CA ASP A 123 -2.66 -0.25 -4.42
C ASP A 123 -2.40 -1.67 -3.91
N THR A 124 -2.95 -2.02 -2.77
CA THR A 124 -2.71 -3.30 -2.12
C THR A 124 -3.99 -4.12 -1.96
N ILE A 125 -3.82 -5.39 -1.63
CA ILE A 125 -4.95 -6.27 -1.28
C ILE A 125 -5.63 -5.74 -0.01
N GLY A 126 -6.99 -5.66 -0.03
CA GLY A 126 -7.75 -5.23 1.15
C GLY A 126 -7.73 -6.24 2.29
N PHE A 127 -7.81 -5.75 3.52
CA PHE A 127 -8.10 -6.59 4.69
C PHE A 127 -9.44 -7.28 4.52
N ILE A 128 -9.52 -8.54 4.93
CA ILE A 128 -10.74 -9.33 4.90
C ILE A 128 -10.79 -10.26 6.11
N ASP A 129 -11.99 -10.40 6.68
CA ASP A 129 -12.22 -11.35 7.78
C ASP A 129 -12.31 -12.80 7.27
N GLY A 130 -11.87 -13.73 8.10
CA GLY A 130 -12.07 -15.16 7.84
C GLY A 130 -11.26 -15.73 6.68
N LEU A 131 -10.09 -15.16 6.37
CA LEU A 131 -9.19 -15.73 5.38
C LEU A 131 -8.79 -17.15 5.76
N PRO A 132 -8.90 -18.14 4.84
CA PRO A 132 -8.37 -19.48 5.08
C PRO A 132 -6.86 -19.41 5.37
N ASN A 133 -6.37 -20.25 6.31
CA ASN A 133 -4.95 -20.28 6.68
C ASN A 133 -4.00 -20.40 5.48
N ALA A 134 -4.41 -21.08 4.41
CA ALA A 134 -3.62 -21.21 3.19
C ALA A 134 -3.50 -19.89 2.38
N ALA A 135 -4.40 -18.93 2.58
CA ALA A 135 -4.37 -17.62 1.94
C ALA A 135 -3.70 -16.56 2.84
N LEU A 136 -3.65 -16.79 4.15
CA LEU A 136 -3.01 -15.91 5.12
C LEU A 136 -1.54 -15.66 4.80
N ASP A 137 -0.77 -16.68 4.40
CA ASP A 137 0.66 -16.52 4.11
C ASP A 137 0.89 -15.63 2.86
N ALA A 138 0.05 -15.78 1.83
CA ALA A 138 0.12 -14.93 0.64
C ALA A 138 -0.31 -13.48 0.95
N PHE A 139 -1.37 -13.31 1.74
CA PHE A 139 -1.82 -12.01 2.22
C PHE A 139 -0.74 -11.34 3.08
N ARG A 140 -0.14 -12.11 3.96
CA ARG A 140 0.98 -11.68 4.81
C ARG A 140 2.15 -11.14 4.00
N ALA A 141 2.56 -11.81 2.95
CA ALA A 141 3.65 -11.34 2.09
C ALA A 141 3.33 -10.01 1.42
N THR A 142 2.08 -9.84 0.95
CA THR A 142 1.66 -8.60 0.28
C THR A 142 1.53 -7.42 1.27
N LEU A 143 1.05 -7.69 2.49
CA LEU A 143 0.98 -6.66 3.52
C LEU A 143 2.38 -6.24 4.00
N ALA A 144 3.33 -7.18 4.10
CA ALA A 144 4.72 -6.87 4.41
C ALA A 144 5.36 -5.94 3.35
N GLU A 145 5.02 -6.13 2.06
CA GLU A 145 5.42 -5.18 1.01
C GLU A 145 4.80 -3.79 1.19
N ALA A 146 3.52 -3.74 1.61
CA ALA A 146 2.83 -2.48 1.82
C ALA A 146 3.40 -1.67 2.99
N ILE A 147 3.88 -2.33 4.04
CA ILE A 147 4.46 -1.67 5.22
C ILE A 147 5.84 -1.05 4.93
N GLU A 148 6.56 -1.52 3.90
CA GLU A 148 7.84 -0.97 3.46
C GLU A 148 7.68 0.28 2.59
N CYS A 149 6.79 1.18 2.97
CA CYS A 149 6.53 2.46 2.32
C CYS A 149 6.99 3.62 3.19
N ASP A 150 7.09 4.81 2.59
CA ASP A 150 7.41 6.05 3.30
C ASP A 150 6.16 6.64 3.96
N LEU A 151 4.98 6.42 3.38
CA LEU A 151 3.68 6.82 3.91
C LEU A 151 2.64 5.73 3.67
N LEU A 152 1.87 5.38 4.70
CA LEU A 152 0.78 4.40 4.64
C LEU A 152 -0.58 5.09 4.77
N LEU A 153 -1.41 5.01 3.74
CA LEU A 153 -2.79 5.49 3.79
C LEU A 153 -3.69 4.35 4.26
N LEU A 154 -4.23 4.47 5.48
CA LEU A 154 -5.20 3.52 6.03
C LEU A 154 -6.61 4.02 5.74
N LEU A 155 -7.33 3.35 4.85
CA LEU A 155 -8.67 3.72 4.41
C LEU A 155 -9.74 3.06 5.27
N VAL A 156 -10.70 3.88 5.71
CA VAL A 156 -11.88 3.49 6.47
C VAL A 156 -13.12 4.03 5.81
N ASP A 157 -14.11 3.18 5.57
CA ASP A 157 -15.39 3.55 4.95
C ASP A 157 -16.33 4.16 6.00
N VAL A 158 -16.68 5.45 5.87
CA VAL A 158 -17.60 6.12 6.81
C VAL A 158 -19.07 5.77 6.59
N GLY A 159 -19.41 5.05 5.53
CA GLY A 159 -20.74 4.49 5.30
C GLY A 159 -21.05 3.27 6.16
N ASP A 160 -20.04 2.67 6.81
CA ASP A 160 -20.23 1.56 7.74
C ASP A 160 -20.84 2.06 9.08
N PRO A 161 -21.60 1.22 9.80
CA PRO A 161 -22.01 1.52 11.18
C PRO A 161 -20.79 1.73 12.09
N ILE A 162 -20.88 2.64 13.06
CA ILE A 162 -19.75 3.05 13.92
C ILE A 162 -19.04 1.87 14.61
N LYS A 163 -19.80 0.87 15.08
CA LYS A 163 -19.26 -0.37 15.67
C LYS A 163 -18.42 -1.18 14.68
N GLU A 164 -18.81 -1.13 13.41
CA GLU A 164 -18.11 -1.86 12.34
C GLU A 164 -16.85 -1.11 11.92
N ILE A 165 -16.90 0.23 11.90
CA ILE A 165 -15.72 1.08 11.71
C ILE A 165 -14.68 0.78 12.79
N ASP A 166 -15.10 0.80 14.08
CA ASP A 166 -14.22 0.50 15.21
C ASP A 166 -13.59 -0.90 15.09
N ARG A 167 -14.41 -1.93 14.86
CA ARG A 167 -13.94 -3.31 14.68
C ARG A 167 -12.92 -3.45 13.55
N LYS A 168 -13.22 -2.86 12.38
CA LYS A 168 -12.34 -2.91 11.20
C LYS A 168 -11.03 -2.17 11.45
N LEU A 169 -11.10 -1.01 12.12
CA LEU A 169 -9.92 -0.22 12.46
C LEU A 169 -9.01 -0.99 13.43
N GLN A 170 -9.56 -1.51 14.53
CA GLN A 170 -8.81 -2.33 15.51
C GLN A 170 -8.15 -3.55 14.84
N THR A 171 -8.88 -4.25 13.98
CA THR A 171 -8.32 -5.40 13.26
C THR A 171 -7.19 -4.98 12.32
N SER A 172 -7.35 -3.88 11.58
CA SER A 172 -6.31 -3.34 10.69
C SER A 172 -5.05 -2.95 11.47
N LEU A 173 -5.21 -2.25 12.60
CA LEU A 173 -4.09 -1.83 13.44
C LEU A 173 -3.36 -3.02 14.06
N ARG A 174 -4.08 -4.04 14.51
CA ARG A 174 -3.48 -5.27 15.02
C ARG A 174 -2.66 -5.98 13.93
N GLU A 175 -3.22 -6.18 12.75
CA GLU A 175 -2.53 -6.81 11.62
C GLU A 175 -1.29 -6.01 11.19
N LEU A 176 -1.32 -4.70 11.24
CA LEU A 176 -0.17 -3.85 10.95
C LEU A 176 0.88 -3.94 12.07
N SER A 177 0.48 -3.88 13.36
CA SER A 177 1.40 -3.89 14.50
C SER A 177 2.12 -5.24 14.68
N GLU A 178 1.44 -6.38 14.51
CA GLU A 178 2.05 -7.71 14.59
C GLU A 178 3.23 -7.87 13.62
N ARG A 179 3.22 -7.13 12.51
CA ARG A 179 4.27 -7.20 11.47
C ARG A 179 5.38 -6.19 11.66
N VAL A 180 5.06 -5.09 12.33
CA VAL A 180 6.07 -4.10 12.74
C VAL A 180 7.03 -4.71 13.75
N LEU A 181 6.55 -5.60 14.63
CA LEU A 181 7.36 -6.31 15.62
C LEU A 181 8.35 -7.30 14.96
N ASP A 182 8.00 -7.88 13.81
CA ASP A 182 8.87 -8.76 13.02
C ASP A 182 9.90 -8.01 12.16
N SER A 183 9.70 -6.72 11.97
CA SER A 183 10.61 -5.83 11.24
C SER A 183 11.13 -4.77 12.22
N ASN A 184 12.44 -4.48 12.21
CA ASN A 184 13.07 -3.41 13.02
C ASN A 184 12.49 -1.98 12.75
N HIS A 185 11.19 -1.87 12.42
CA HIS A 185 10.50 -0.66 12.01
C HIS A 185 9.52 -0.19 13.09
N SER A 186 10.04 0.24 14.24
CA SER A 186 9.24 0.81 15.35
C SER A 186 8.41 2.06 14.98
N SER A 187 8.58 2.61 13.79
CA SER A 187 7.98 3.87 13.35
C SER A 187 6.85 3.74 12.31
N VAL A 188 6.31 2.55 12.03
CA VAL A 188 5.24 2.43 10.99
C VAL A 188 3.97 3.15 11.42
N MET A 189 3.64 3.13 12.72
CA MET A 189 2.44 3.81 13.22
C MET A 189 2.51 5.33 13.02
N GLU A 190 3.71 5.92 13.08
CA GLU A 190 3.94 7.35 12.84
C GLU A 190 3.77 7.75 11.37
N ARG A 191 3.85 6.77 10.46
CA ARG A 191 3.71 6.96 9.02
C ARG A 191 2.32 6.60 8.50
N ILE A 192 1.35 6.34 9.40
CA ILE A 192 -0.03 6.06 9.01
C ILE A 192 -0.80 7.37 8.94
N GLN A 193 -1.31 7.70 7.75
CA GLN A 193 -2.36 8.69 7.57
C GLN A 193 -3.70 7.98 7.47
N LEU A 194 -4.61 8.24 8.41
CA LEU A 194 -5.97 7.73 8.35
C LEU A 194 -6.80 8.54 7.36
N VAL A 195 -7.53 7.84 6.49
CA VAL A 195 -8.38 8.44 5.46
C VAL A 195 -9.79 7.88 5.58
N LEU A 196 -10.75 8.74 5.89
CA LEU A 196 -12.17 8.42 5.95
C LEU A 196 -12.76 8.58 4.54
N THR A 197 -13.23 7.47 3.95
CA THR A 197 -13.65 7.42 2.54
C THR A 197 -15.16 7.38 2.41
N LYS A 198 -15.67 7.65 1.19
CA LYS A 198 -17.08 7.62 0.82
C LYS A 198 -17.95 8.64 1.58
N ALA A 199 -17.39 9.81 1.85
CA ALA A 199 -18.10 10.90 2.52
C ALA A 199 -19.39 11.34 1.81
N ASP A 200 -19.48 11.09 0.50
CA ASP A 200 -20.67 11.37 -0.33
C ASP A 200 -21.86 10.43 -0.04
N SER A 201 -21.64 9.30 0.61
CA SER A 201 -22.66 8.28 0.85
C SER A 201 -23.27 8.31 2.25
N THR A 202 -22.88 9.26 3.10
CA THR A 202 -23.33 9.33 4.49
C THR A 202 -23.60 10.78 4.95
N SER A 203 -24.23 10.95 6.14
CA SER A 203 -24.52 12.24 6.71
C SER A 203 -23.31 12.86 7.40
N GLN A 204 -23.28 14.20 7.54
CA GLN A 204 -22.25 14.90 8.27
C GLN A 204 -22.16 14.41 9.73
N ALA A 205 -23.29 14.16 10.38
CA ALA A 205 -23.32 13.63 11.76
C ALA A 205 -22.64 12.26 11.89
N SER A 206 -22.75 11.41 10.86
CA SER A 206 -22.05 10.10 10.84
C SER A 206 -20.56 10.28 10.65
N ILE A 207 -20.15 11.24 9.81
CA ILE A 207 -18.72 11.59 9.63
C ILE A 207 -18.14 12.11 10.94
N ASP A 208 -18.82 13.03 11.62
CA ASP A 208 -18.37 13.60 12.89
C ASP A 208 -18.22 12.50 13.97
N SER A 209 -19.20 11.60 14.06
CA SER A 209 -19.13 10.43 14.96
C SER A 209 -17.96 9.49 14.62
N ALA A 210 -17.66 9.31 13.34
CA ALA A 210 -16.52 8.51 12.91
C ALA A 210 -15.19 9.20 13.27
N ILE A 211 -15.08 10.53 13.12
CA ILE A 211 -13.92 11.32 13.53
C ILE A 211 -13.66 11.18 15.03
N GLU A 212 -14.72 11.37 15.84
CA GLU A 212 -14.62 11.19 17.31
C GLU A 212 -14.16 9.78 17.68
N MET A 213 -14.71 8.76 17.03
CA MET A 213 -14.35 7.37 17.31
C MET A 213 -12.88 7.09 16.93
N VAL A 214 -12.41 7.48 15.73
CA VAL A 214 -11.02 7.21 15.33
C VAL A 214 -10.01 7.99 16.17
N ALA A 215 -10.41 9.14 16.75
CA ALA A 215 -9.58 9.89 17.71
C ALA A 215 -9.30 9.08 18.98
N THR A 216 -10.20 8.20 19.42
CA THR A 216 -9.96 7.29 20.56
C THR A 216 -8.84 6.28 20.30
N HIS A 217 -8.52 6.03 19.03
CA HIS A 217 -7.40 5.19 18.56
C HIS A 217 -6.12 5.99 18.25
N GLY A 218 -6.09 7.29 18.58
CA GLY A 218 -4.93 8.16 18.38
C GLY A 218 -4.89 8.90 17.03
N PHE A 219 -5.90 8.77 16.18
CA PHE A 219 -5.98 9.48 14.91
C PHE A 219 -6.74 10.80 15.06
N ILE A 220 -6.01 11.86 15.41
CA ILE A 220 -6.60 13.18 15.75
C ILE A 220 -7.07 13.93 14.48
N ASN A 221 -6.34 13.79 13.36
CA ASN A 221 -6.61 14.52 12.12
C ASN A 221 -6.82 13.55 10.94
N PRO A 222 -7.92 12.77 10.92
CA PRO A 222 -8.23 11.94 9.76
C PRO A 222 -8.67 12.84 8.59
N ILE A 223 -8.28 12.49 7.37
CA ILE A 223 -8.72 13.22 6.18
C ILE A 223 -9.99 12.58 5.63
N VAL A 224 -11.02 13.38 5.43
CA VAL A 224 -12.32 12.92 4.93
C VAL A 224 -12.38 13.14 3.42
N ILE A 225 -12.61 12.07 2.65
CA ILE A 225 -12.62 12.13 1.20
C ILE A 225 -13.84 11.45 0.57
N SER A 226 -14.14 11.89 -0.65
CA SER A 226 -14.93 11.13 -1.60
C SER A 226 -14.18 11.00 -2.92
N SER A 227 -13.79 9.77 -3.26
CA SER A 227 -13.20 9.49 -4.58
C SER A 227 -14.18 9.66 -5.73
N HIS A 228 -15.49 9.71 -5.46
CA HIS A 228 -16.53 9.90 -6.47
C HIS A 228 -16.74 11.38 -6.81
N THR A 229 -16.80 12.24 -5.79
CA THR A 229 -17.06 13.69 -5.95
C THR A 229 -15.79 14.54 -5.99
N GLY A 230 -14.63 13.98 -5.60
CA GLY A 230 -13.37 14.70 -5.49
C GLY A 230 -13.19 15.46 -4.17
N ILE A 231 -14.19 15.46 -3.28
CA ILE A 231 -14.08 16.13 -1.97
C ILE A 231 -12.87 15.57 -1.20
N GLY A 232 -12.06 16.48 -0.60
CA GLY A 232 -10.92 16.16 0.25
C GLY A 232 -9.70 15.59 -0.48
N ILE A 233 -9.74 15.35 -1.80
CA ILE A 233 -8.62 14.77 -2.57
C ILE A 233 -7.41 15.70 -2.61
N GLU A 234 -7.61 17.01 -2.80
CA GLU A 234 -6.50 17.98 -2.81
C GLU A 234 -5.90 18.17 -1.41
N GLU A 235 -6.71 18.13 -0.35
CA GLU A 235 -6.23 18.13 1.03
C GLU A 235 -5.38 16.88 1.34
N LEU A 236 -5.86 15.70 0.91
CA LEU A 236 -5.10 14.47 1.02
C LEU A 236 -3.77 14.55 0.27
N ARG A 237 -3.79 15.11 -0.95
CA ARG A 237 -2.56 15.31 -1.76
C ARG A 237 -1.58 16.23 -1.02
N ALA A 238 -2.03 17.36 -0.50
CA ALA A 238 -1.20 18.29 0.26
C ALA A 238 -0.59 17.64 1.51
N THR A 239 -1.40 16.86 2.25
CA THR A 239 -0.94 16.12 3.44
C THR A 239 0.09 15.06 3.09
N MET A 240 -0.13 14.29 2.01
CA MET A 240 0.86 13.31 1.52
C MET A 240 2.20 13.97 1.19
N LEU A 241 2.18 15.10 0.48
CA LEU A 241 3.39 15.83 0.10
C LEU A 241 4.10 16.41 1.32
N HIS A 242 3.34 16.97 2.27
CA HIS A 242 3.89 17.45 3.53
C HIS A 242 4.55 16.32 4.34
N ALA A 243 3.91 15.16 4.41
CA ALA A 243 4.44 14.01 5.14
C ALA A 243 5.73 13.45 4.51
N LEU A 244 5.83 13.47 3.18
CA LEU A 244 6.99 12.93 2.45
C LEU A 244 8.15 13.91 2.35
N PHE A 245 7.86 15.19 2.15
CA PHE A 245 8.89 16.19 1.81
C PHE A 245 9.08 17.24 2.90
N GLY A 246 8.16 17.34 3.86
CA GLY A 246 8.18 18.36 4.90
C GLY A 246 7.34 19.59 4.57
N PRO A 247 7.42 20.64 5.41
CA PRO A 247 6.60 21.83 5.29
C PRO A 247 6.92 22.63 4.02
N GLN A 248 5.90 23.39 3.57
CA GLN A 248 6.07 24.33 2.46
C GLN A 248 6.94 25.52 2.90
N ARG A 249 7.89 25.88 2.05
CA ARG A 249 8.81 26.99 2.27
C ARG A 249 9.03 27.75 0.97
N THR A 250 9.47 29.01 1.09
CA THR A 250 9.87 29.82 -0.04
C THR A 250 11.39 29.98 0.00
N VAL A 251 12.02 29.70 -1.11
CA VAL A 251 13.47 29.92 -1.30
C VAL A 251 13.73 30.87 -2.47
N MET A 252 14.74 31.69 -2.34
CA MET A 252 15.25 32.51 -3.42
C MET A 252 16.48 31.86 -4.01
N LEU A 253 16.49 31.69 -5.33
CA LEU A 253 17.66 31.28 -6.07
C LEU A 253 18.38 32.49 -6.63
N HIS A 254 19.67 32.55 -6.37
CA HIS A 254 20.54 33.62 -6.86
C HIS A 254 21.40 33.16 -8.04
N PRO A 255 21.72 34.04 -9.01
CA PRO A 255 22.67 33.70 -10.06
C PRO A 255 24.05 33.41 -9.46
N GLY A 256 24.78 32.53 -10.08
CA GLY A 256 26.18 32.26 -9.71
C GLY A 256 27.17 33.18 -10.35
N GLU A 257 28.44 33.13 -9.94
CA GLU A 257 29.56 33.79 -10.58
C GLU A 257 29.87 33.15 -11.95
N HIS A 258 30.84 33.75 -12.71
CA HIS A 258 31.07 33.43 -14.14
C HIS A 258 31.36 31.95 -14.44
N ASP A 259 31.89 31.17 -13.50
CA ASP A 259 32.24 29.76 -13.66
C ASP A 259 31.22 28.78 -13.03
N GLU A 260 30.12 29.29 -12.47
CA GLU A 260 29.11 28.46 -11.80
C GLU A 260 27.97 28.10 -12.74
N PRO A 261 27.26 26.94 -12.47
CA PRO A 261 26.10 26.54 -13.26
C PRO A 261 25.03 27.65 -13.29
N ALA A 262 24.39 27.82 -14.44
CA ALA A 262 23.29 28.77 -14.61
C ALA A 262 22.17 28.53 -13.57
N ILE A 263 21.42 29.56 -13.19
CA ILE A 263 20.34 29.52 -12.22
C ILE A 263 19.25 28.50 -12.62
N GLU A 264 19.04 28.30 -13.92
CA GLU A 264 18.12 27.29 -14.46
C GLU A 264 18.58 25.84 -14.17
N SER A 265 19.89 25.61 -14.15
CA SER A 265 20.47 24.33 -13.76
C SER A 265 20.27 24.07 -12.26
N LEU A 266 20.33 25.11 -11.43
CA LEU A 266 20.03 25.01 -10.00
C LEU A 266 18.55 24.70 -9.78
N LEU A 267 17.66 25.38 -10.48
CA LEU A 267 16.22 25.10 -10.46
C LEU A 267 15.93 23.64 -10.89
N SER A 268 16.57 23.17 -11.95
CA SER A 268 16.40 21.77 -12.40
C SER A 268 16.80 20.76 -11.32
N ARG A 269 17.89 21.01 -10.60
CA ARG A 269 18.33 20.14 -9.49
C ARG A 269 17.40 20.19 -8.30
N LEU A 270 16.73 21.31 -8.04
CA LEU A 270 15.67 21.37 -7.02
C LEU A 270 14.50 20.46 -7.36
N PHE A 271 14.07 20.39 -8.62
CA PHE A 271 13.01 19.46 -9.06
C PHE A 271 13.38 17.99 -8.85
N ASP A 272 14.65 17.65 -8.78
CA ASP A 272 15.10 16.28 -8.50
C ASP A 272 15.19 15.98 -6.99
N SER A 273 15.33 17.02 -6.14
CA SER A 273 15.65 16.87 -4.72
C SER A 273 14.47 17.15 -3.78
N VAL A 274 13.58 18.07 -4.17
CA VAL A 274 12.44 18.54 -3.35
C VAL A 274 11.17 18.64 -4.18
N TYR A 275 10.03 18.73 -3.51
CA TYR A 275 8.78 19.01 -4.20
C TYR A 275 8.65 20.50 -4.48
N VAL A 276 8.62 20.87 -5.75
CA VAL A 276 8.44 22.25 -6.21
C VAL A 276 6.97 22.50 -6.51
N HIS A 277 6.33 23.41 -5.77
CA HIS A 277 4.92 23.79 -5.98
C HIS A 277 4.78 24.72 -7.18
N ASP A 278 5.58 25.80 -7.19
CA ASP A 278 5.69 26.74 -8.29
C ASP A 278 7.01 27.52 -8.22
N HIS A 279 7.30 28.28 -9.27
CA HIS A 279 8.43 29.19 -9.30
C HIS A 279 8.10 30.42 -10.13
N ARG A 280 8.68 31.56 -9.76
CA ARG A 280 8.51 32.83 -10.43
C ARG A 280 9.84 33.51 -10.60
N ARG A 281 10.14 33.96 -11.81
CA ARG A 281 11.35 34.76 -12.07
C ARG A 281 11.10 36.22 -11.72
N GLU A 282 11.96 36.80 -10.90
CA GLU A 282 11.96 38.20 -10.50
C GLU A 282 13.34 38.83 -10.82
N GLY A 283 13.48 39.38 -12.04
CA GLY A 283 14.76 39.90 -12.51
C GLY A 283 15.81 38.80 -12.65
N ASP A 284 16.90 38.91 -11.89
CA ASP A 284 18.01 37.95 -11.90
C ASP A 284 17.81 36.75 -10.94
N PHE A 285 16.81 36.79 -10.06
CA PHE A 285 16.54 35.72 -9.12
C PHE A 285 15.32 34.88 -9.55
N ILE A 286 15.19 33.68 -8.96
CA ILE A 286 14.00 32.88 -9.08
C ILE A 286 13.47 32.59 -7.68
N GLU A 287 12.24 33.06 -7.39
CA GLU A 287 11.51 32.69 -6.20
C GLU A 287 10.86 31.31 -6.45
N VAL A 288 11.09 30.35 -5.55
CA VAL A 288 10.60 28.98 -5.66
C VAL A 288 9.88 28.57 -4.39
N ARG A 289 8.64 28.12 -4.50
CA ARG A 289 7.92 27.50 -3.40
C ARG A 289 8.15 25.99 -3.42
N ILE A 290 8.74 25.48 -2.35
CA ILE A 290 9.11 24.07 -2.21
C ILE A 290 8.52 23.45 -0.96
N SER A 291 8.35 22.11 -0.94
CA SER A 291 8.26 21.35 0.30
C SER A 291 9.59 20.67 0.55
N ALA A 292 10.19 20.94 1.68
CA ALA A 292 11.47 20.38 2.09
C ALA A 292 11.57 20.26 3.60
N SER A 293 12.17 19.15 4.09
CA SER A 293 12.53 18.99 5.49
C SER A 293 13.70 19.91 5.86
N ASP A 294 13.88 20.20 7.16
CA ASP A 294 15.01 20.97 7.66
C ASP A 294 16.35 20.35 7.29
N GLU A 295 16.44 19.02 7.31
CA GLU A 295 17.61 18.27 6.90
C GLU A 295 17.93 18.48 5.40
N THR A 296 16.92 18.38 4.54
CA THR A 296 17.07 18.60 3.09
C THR A 296 17.50 20.03 2.80
N LEU A 297 16.91 21.00 3.50
CA LEU A 297 17.31 22.41 3.35
C LEU A 297 18.76 22.66 3.77
N ALA A 298 19.18 22.08 4.89
CA ALA A 298 20.57 22.18 5.36
C ALA A 298 21.55 21.59 4.33
N ILE A 299 21.19 20.46 3.70
CA ILE A 299 21.99 19.85 2.62
C ILE A 299 22.05 20.79 1.41
N LEU A 300 20.92 21.37 0.99
CA LEU A 300 20.87 22.30 -0.14
C LEU A 300 21.70 23.55 0.13
N GLN A 301 21.56 24.15 1.31
CA GLN A 301 22.34 25.31 1.72
C GLN A 301 23.84 25.00 1.80
N SER A 302 24.22 23.86 2.34
CA SER A 302 25.61 23.40 2.40
C SER A 302 26.21 23.17 0.99
N THR A 303 25.39 22.73 0.04
CA THR A 303 25.83 22.39 -1.32
C THR A 303 25.94 23.62 -2.22
N TYR A 304 25.02 24.58 -2.06
CA TYR A 304 24.87 25.72 -2.97
C TYR A 304 25.17 27.07 -2.31
N GLY A 305 25.47 27.07 -1.01
CA GLY A 305 25.87 28.28 -0.27
C GLY A 305 24.83 29.41 -0.34
N GLU A 306 25.30 30.63 -0.56
CA GLU A 306 24.47 31.83 -0.64
C GLU A 306 23.53 31.88 -1.86
N ARG A 307 23.63 30.90 -2.76
CA ARG A 307 22.77 30.83 -3.94
C ARG A 307 21.37 30.33 -3.63
N ILE A 308 21.12 29.76 -2.43
CA ILE A 308 19.80 29.37 -1.94
C ILE A 308 19.56 30.08 -0.59
N GLU A 309 18.71 31.07 -0.62
CA GLU A 309 18.28 31.83 0.55
C GLU A 309 16.88 31.44 0.95
N LEU A 310 16.67 31.17 2.22
CA LEU A 310 15.32 30.91 2.80
C LEU A 310 14.66 32.27 3.08
N LYS A 311 13.43 32.44 2.59
CA LYS A 311 12.64 33.66 2.76
C LYS A 311 11.71 33.55 3.96
#